data_ec73f7cd5b2e940c6ad775343d56b980
#
_entry.id   ec73f7cd5b2e940c6ad775343d56b980
#
_cell.length_a   1.000
_cell.length_b   1.000
_cell.length_c   1.000
_cell.angle_alpha   90.00
_cell.angle_beta   90.00
_cell.angle_gamma   90.00
#
_symmetry.space_group_name_H-M   'P 1'
#
loop_
_entity.id
_entity.type
_entity.pdbx_description
1 polymer ?
#
loop_
_entity_poly.entity_id
_entity_poly.type
_entity_poly.pdbx_seq_one_letter_code
_entity_poly.pdbx_strand_id
1 'polypeptide(L)'
;MLEDAGLAPDPPGGRALAFSCANAPLEVLLVRAADIPEYVQDGVVDCGITGADLVCERDARVTELLALGFGRCTLALAVLQESQLYAVDELDGLRVATSYPRLTRRLLAARGVDVELIDVTGSVEVAPRLGLADAIADLVSSGNTLRTNGLRSLGELFSSQAVLIGPERPGAGAEELAAVFRSVVDARDSRYLMLNAPEAALAEICALVPGSRAPSVVPLAERGMVAVHALVPTVGVWGLMAKLEVAGASSILLLPVERIVP
;
A
#
# COMPACT_ATOMS: atom_id res chain seq x y z
N MET A 1 2.74 6.32 -10.17
CA MET A 1 1.41 6.77 -9.70
C MET A 1 0.88 7.93 -10.54
N LEU A 2 1.58 9.09 -10.62
CA LEU A 2 1.13 10.22 -11.45
C LEU A 2 0.97 9.81 -12.93
N GLU A 3 1.97 9.20 -13.52
CA GLU A 3 1.95 8.70 -14.91
C GLU A 3 0.85 7.65 -15.13
N ASP A 4 0.71 6.68 -14.22
CA ASP A 4 -0.35 5.67 -14.28
C ASP A 4 -1.75 6.32 -14.21
N ALA A 5 -1.85 7.45 -13.50
CA ALA A 5 -3.06 8.27 -13.43
C ALA A 5 -3.32 9.11 -14.69
N GLY A 6 -2.44 9.05 -15.68
CA GLY A 6 -2.51 9.85 -16.90
C GLY A 6 -2.11 11.30 -16.70
N LEU A 7 -1.51 11.63 -15.57
CA LEU A 7 -0.90 12.93 -15.35
C LEU A 7 0.48 12.96 -16.01
N ALA A 8 0.83 14.08 -16.62
CA ALA A 8 2.11 14.27 -17.29
C ALA A 8 3.03 15.15 -16.42
N PRO A 9 3.74 14.56 -15.43
CA PRO A 9 4.68 15.31 -14.64
C PRO A 9 5.84 15.78 -15.55
N ASP A 10 6.24 17.02 -15.35
CA ASP A 10 7.44 17.59 -15.96
C ASP A 10 8.51 17.74 -14.87
N PRO A 11 9.16 16.61 -14.48
CA PRO A 11 10.13 16.64 -13.40
C PRO A 11 11.33 17.50 -13.80
N PRO A 12 11.72 18.45 -12.96
CA PRO A 12 12.84 19.31 -13.25
C PRO A 12 14.13 18.49 -13.34
N GLY A 13 15.00 18.85 -14.27
CA GLY A 13 16.37 18.35 -14.30
C GLY A 13 17.13 18.79 -13.05
N GLY A 14 17.89 17.88 -12.41
CA GLY A 14 18.76 18.22 -11.30
C GLY A 14 18.11 18.13 -9.91
N ARG A 15 18.30 19.16 -9.07
CA ARG A 15 17.94 19.17 -7.63
C ARG A 15 16.67 19.98 -7.31
N ALA A 16 15.85 20.33 -8.30
CA ALA A 16 14.63 21.08 -8.03
C ALA A 16 13.63 20.21 -7.24
N LEU A 17 13.00 20.83 -6.25
CA LEU A 17 12.08 20.20 -5.32
C LEU A 17 10.60 20.44 -5.68
N ALA A 18 10.34 21.14 -6.78
CA ALA A 18 9.00 21.46 -7.26
C ALA A 18 8.91 21.27 -8.77
N PHE A 19 7.78 20.75 -9.25
CA PHE A 19 7.45 20.65 -10.68
C PHE A 19 5.93 20.64 -10.89
N SER A 20 5.53 21.00 -12.10
CA SER A 20 4.11 21.01 -12.50
C SER A 20 3.77 19.79 -13.35
N CYS A 21 2.48 19.51 -13.50
CA CYS A 21 1.98 18.60 -14.52
C CYS A 21 1.56 19.39 -15.77
N ALA A 22 1.99 18.93 -16.95
CA ALA A 22 1.71 19.62 -18.20
C ALA A 22 0.22 19.63 -18.59
N ASN A 23 -0.53 18.64 -18.14
CA ASN A 23 -1.92 18.41 -18.52
C ASN A 23 -2.93 18.56 -17.36
N ALA A 24 -2.50 19.08 -16.20
CA ALA A 24 -3.35 19.31 -15.06
C ALA A 24 -2.85 20.52 -14.24
N PRO A 25 -3.72 21.27 -13.58
CA PRO A 25 -3.34 22.36 -12.69
C PRO A 25 -2.81 21.82 -11.34
N LEU A 26 -1.75 21.03 -11.42
CA LEU A 26 -1.14 20.35 -10.29
C LEU A 26 0.33 20.73 -10.18
N GLU A 27 0.72 21.22 -9.01
CA GLU A 27 2.11 21.40 -8.61
C GLU A 27 2.51 20.34 -7.60
N VAL A 28 3.65 19.71 -7.80
CA VAL A 28 4.18 18.64 -6.93
C VAL A 28 5.42 19.15 -6.21
N LEU A 29 5.43 19.03 -4.89
CA LEU A 29 6.57 19.34 -4.04
C LEU A 29 7.21 18.06 -3.51
N LEU A 30 8.52 17.94 -3.68
CA LEU A 30 9.32 16.83 -3.14
C LEU A 30 9.93 17.23 -1.81
N VAL A 31 9.36 16.74 -0.73
CA VAL A 31 9.76 17.05 0.65
C VAL A 31 9.99 15.76 1.44
N ARG A 32 10.48 15.88 2.67
CA ARG A 32 10.65 14.72 3.55
C ARG A 32 9.28 14.17 3.93
N ALA A 33 9.10 12.86 3.83
CA ALA A 33 7.83 12.20 4.14
C ALA A 33 7.31 12.51 5.55
N ALA A 34 8.22 12.69 6.52
CA ALA A 34 7.88 13.01 7.91
C ALA A 34 7.32 14.44 8.11
N ASP A 35 7.53 15.35 7.15
CA ASP A 35 7.08 16.75 7.25
C ASP A 35 5.71 16.93 6.55
N ILE A 36 5.33 15.99 5.67
CA ILE A 36 4.09 16.08 4.88
C ILE A 36 2.83 16.20 5.74
N PRO A 37 2.66 15.42 6.83
CA PRO A 37 1.46 15.53 7.65
C PRO A 37 1.23 16.93 8.21
N GLU A 38 2.29 17.62 8.64
CA GLU A 38 2.22 18.99 9.15
C GLU A 38 1.88 19.98 8.02
N TYR A 39 2.50 19.85 6.83
CA TYR A 39 2.21 20.73 5.70
C TYR A 39 0.74 20.65 5.25
N VAL A 40 0.17 19.45 5.26
CA VAL A 40 -1.25 19.25 4.95
C VAL A 40 -2.14 19.80 6.05
N GLN A 41 -1.83 19.53 7.33
CA GLN A 41 -2.59 20.03 8.47
C GLN A 41 -2.64 21.56 8.50
N ASP A 42 -1.50 22.21 8.21
CA ASP A 42 -1.37 23.67 8.25
C ASP A 42 -1.87 24.36 6.97
N GLY A 43 -2.37 23.59 5.99
CA GLY A 43 -2.90 24.10 4.73
C GLY A 43 -1.84 24.70 3.81
N VAL A 44 -0.56 24.32 3.97
CA VAL A 44 0.54 24.72 3.07
C VAL A 44 0.39 24.02 1.73
N VAL A 45 -0.13 22.80 1.74
CA VAL A 45 -0.47 22.00 0.55
C VAL A 45 -1.88 21.42 0.69
N ASP A 46 -2.56 21.20 -0.43
CA ASP A 46 -3.94 20.69 -0.47
C ASP A 46 -4.02 19.21 -0.09
N CYS A 47 -2.98 18.43 -0.37
CA CYS A 47 -2.88 17.02 -0.05
C CYS A 47 -1.41 16.55 -0.08
N GLY A 48 -1.16 15.35 0.44
CA GLY A 48 0.19 14.80 0.45
C GLY A 48 0.20 13.27 0.44
N ILE A 49 1.30 12.70 -0.06
CA ILE A 49 1.53 11.25 -0.02
C ILE A 49 2.62 10.97 1.02
N THR A 50 2.28 10.20 2.05
CA THR A 50 3.21 9.85 3.14
C THR A 50 2.88 8.46 3.68
N GLY A 51 3.63 7.97 4.69
CA GLY A 51 3.31 6.74 5.40
C GLY A 51 2.22 6.94 6.45
N ALA A 52 1.30 5.99 6.59
CA ALA A 52 0.30 6.01 7.66
C ALA A 52 0.96 6.01 9.06
N ASP A 53 2.12 5.38 9.20
CA ASP A 53 2.96 5.42 10.40
C ASP A 53 3.39 6.84 10.76
N LEU A 54 3.80 7.64 9.77
CA LEU A 54 4.21 9.04 9.99
C LEU A 54 3.04 9.94 10.37
N VAL A 55 1.87 9.73 9.77
CA VAL A 55 0.64 10.43 10.18
C VAL A 55 0.34 10.15 11.65
N CYS A 56 0.42 8.87 12.04
CA CYS A 56 0.18 8.43 13.41
C CYS A 56 1.26 8.90 14.40
N GLU A 57 2.53 8.93 13.99
CA GLU A 57 3.63 9.40 14.82
C GLU A 57 3.57 10.91 15.05
N ARG A 58 3.21 11.69 14.02
CA ARG A 58 3.05 13.15 14.13
C ARG A 58 1.77 13.57 14.86
N ASP A 59 0.83 12.63 15.05
CA ASP A 59 -0.50 12.92 15.61
C ASP A 59 -1.20 14.06 14.85
N ALA A 60 -1.02 14.05 13.53
CA ALA A 60 -1.49 15.11 12.66
C ALA A 60 -3.01 15.04 12.44
N ARG A 61 -3.67 16.20 12.48
CA ARG A 61 -5.10 16.35 12.21
C ARG A 61 -5.37 16.41 10.71
N VAL A 62 -5.31 15.25 10.08
CA VAL A 62 -5.51 15.06 8.62
C VAL A 62 -6.48 13.92 8.38
N THR A 63 -7.05 13.89 7.18
CA THR A 63 -7.94 12.80 6.72
C THR A 63 -7.19 11.93 5.73
N GLU A 64 -7.20 10.61 5.94
CA GLU A 64 -6.77 9.65 4.92
C GLU A 64 -7.81 9.62 3.80
N LEU A 65 -7.41 10.04 2.59
CA LEU A 65 -8.26 10.07 1.40
C LEU A 65 -8.22 8.74 0.65
N LEU A 66 -7.04 8.10 0.64
CA LEU A 66 -6.82 6.86 -0.09
C LEU A 66 -5.58 6.10 0.42
N ALA A 67 -5.72 4.79 0.64
CA ALA A 67 -4.62 3.87 0.78
C ALA A 67 -4.05 3.52 -0.60
N LEU A 68 -2.74 3.71 -0.81
CA LEU A 68 -2.13 3.63 -2.15
C LEU A 68 -1.60 2.24 -2.52
N GLY A 69 -1.62 1.29 -1.58
CA GLY A 69 -1.27 -0.12 -1.82
C GLY A 69 0.22 -0.41 -2.01
N PHE A 70 1.12 0.55 -1.75
CA PHE A 70 2.56 0.36 -1.81
C PHE A 70 3.26 0.89 -0.54
N GLY A 71 4.58 0.66 -0.42
CA GLY A 71 5.34 1.06 0.76
C GLY A 71 4.89 0.34 2.03
N ARG A 72 4.34 -0.86 1.92
CA ARG A 72 3.85 -1.64 3.07
C ARG A 72 4.99 -2.00 4.00
N CYS A 73 4.79 -1.71 5.27
CA CYS A 73 5.70 -2.06 6.36
C CYS A 73 4.90 -2.27 7.66
N THR A 74 5.57 -2.79 8.66
CA THR A 74 4.97 -3.04 9.97
C THR A 74 5.89 -2.48 11.04
N LEU A 75 5.37 -1.65 11.95
CA LEU A 75 6.08 -1.32 13.17
C LEU A 75 6.06 -2.55 14.07
N ALA A 76 7.21 -3.17 14.27
CA ALA A 76 7.35 -4.40 15.03
C ALA A 76 8.30 -4.21 16.21
N LEU A 77 7.99 -4.91 17.32
CA LEU A 77 8.89 -5.06 18.44
C LEU A 77 9.89 -6.17 18.14
N ALA A 78 11.15 -5.94 18.48
CA ALA A 78 12.18 -6.96 18.34
C ALA A 78 13.19 -6.89 19.48
N VAL A 79 13.78 -8.05 19.79
CA VAL A 79 14.80 -8.23 20.82
C VAL A 79 15.99 -8.98 20.26
N LEU A 80 17.13 -8.97 20.96
CA LEU A 80 18.25 -9.83 20.61
C LEU A 80 17.83 -11.30 20.54
N GLN A 81 18.45 -12.07 19.65
CA GLN A 81 18.16 -13.49 19.45
C GLN A 81 18.28 -14.30 20.76
N GLU A 82 19.27 -13.97 21.59
CA GLU A 82 19.56 -14.58 22.89
C GLU A 82 18.71 -14.07 24.05
N SER A 83 17.87 -13.06 23.83
CA SER A 83 16.99 -12.51 24.88
C SER A 83 16.01 -13.56 25.39
N GLN A 84 15.69 -13.48 26.68
CA GLN A 84 14.70 -14.34 27.35
C GLN A 84 13.28 -13.75 27.33
N LEU A 85 13.07 -12.63 26.65
CA LEU A 85 11.74 -12.01 26.49
C LEU A 85 11.01 -12.66 25.31
N TYR A 86 9.84 -13.21 25.51
CA TYR A 86 9.06 -13.96 24.51
C TYR A 86 7.70 -13.34 24.19
N ALA A 87 7.23 -12.41 25.03
CA ALA A 87 5.94 -11.76 24.88
C ALA A 87 6.06 -10.24 25.06
N VAL A 88 5.07 -9.50 24.52
CA VAL A 88 5.07 -8.02 24.54
C VAL A 88 4.87 -7.49 25.95
N ASP A 89 4.08 -8.16 26.78
CA ASP A 89 3.81 -7.80 28.17
C ASP A 89 5.04 -7.92 29.09
N GLU A 90 6.02 -8.73 28.71
CA GLU A 90 7.30 -8.82 29.42
C GLU A 90 8.21 -7.59 29.24
N LEU A 91 7.81 -6.67 28.37
CA LEU A 91 8.52 -5.40 28.18
C LEU A 91 8.18 -4.33 29.23
N ASP A 92 7.21 -4.58 30.10
CA ASP A 92 6.77 -3.62 31.11
C ASP A 92 7.94 -3.19 32.01
N GLY A 93 8.16 -1.86 32.11
CA GLY A 93 9.27 -1.26 32.83
C GLY A 93 10.64 -1.34 32.14
N LEU A 94 10.73 -1.91 30.94
CA LEU A 94 11.99 -2.04 30.18
C LEU A 94 12.21 -0.89 29.21
N ARG A 95 13.45 -0.79 28.68
CA ARG A 95 13.85 0.24 27.72
C ARG A 95 13.60 -0.25 26.29
N VAL A 96 12.89 0.58 25.51
CA VAL A 96 12.59 0.31 24.09
C VAL A 96 13.13 1.45 23.22
N ALA A 97 14.10 1.16 22.36
CA ALA A 97 14.60 2.15 21.40
C ALA A 97 13.71 2.20 20.15
N THR A 98 13.44 3.41 19.67
CA THR A 98 12.55 3.60 18.51
C THR A 98 12.73 4.97 17.86
N SER A 99 12.46 5.06 16.54
CA SER A 99 12.28 6.33 15.82
C SER A 99 10.81 6.77 15.77
N TYR A 100 9.90 6.02 16.40
CA TYR A 100 8.45 6.25 16.46
C TYR A 100 7.95 6.32 17.91
N PRO A 101 8.47 7.24 18.74
CA PRO A 101 8.21 7.22 20.19
C PRO A 101 6.74 7.48 20.55
N ARG A 102 6.04 8.36 19.83
CA ARG A 102 4.62 8.65 20.12
C ARG A 102 3.73 7.47 19.77
N LEU A 103 3.90 6.92 18.56
CA LEU A 103 3.13 5.76 18.08
C LEU A 103 3.39 4.53 18.95
N THR A 104 4.65 4.24 19.25
CA THR A 104 5.05 3.10 20.11
C THR A 104 4.41 3.22 21.49
N ARG A 105 4.54 4.38 22.14
CA ARG A 105 3.94 4.62 23.47
C ARG A 105 2.44 4.39 23.47
N ARG A 106 1.73 4.97 22.48
CA ARG A 106 0.28 4.82 22.37
C ARG A 106 -0.16 3.38 22.20
N LEU A 107 0.54 2.61 21.36
CA LEU A 107 0.20 1.22 21.06
C LEU A 107 0.52 0.27 22.21
N LEU A 108 1.62 0.49 22.94
CA LEU A 108 1.97 -0.30 24.13
C LEU A 108 1.05 0.03 25.29
N ALA A 109 0.76 1.31 25.54
CA ALA A 109 -0.19 1.72 26.58
C ALA A 109 -1.59 1.14 26.36
N ALA A 110 -2.06 1.03 25.10
CA ALA A 110 -3.31 0.37 24.76
C ALA A 110 -3.32 -1.14 25.09
N ARG A 111 -2.15 -1.75 25.25
CA ARG A 111 -1.95 -3.16 25.69
C ARG A 111 -1.66 -3.27 27.19
N GLY A 112 -1.65 -2.14 27.92
CA GLY A 112 -1.33 -2.11 29.35
C GLY A 112 0.15 -2.26 29.67
N VAL A 113 1.04 -2.01 28.68
CA VAL A 113 2.50 -2.11 28.82
C VAL A 113 3.09 -0.71 28.88
N ASP A 114 3.80 -0.37 29.95
CA ASP A 114 4.53 0.90 30.10
C ASP A 114 6.03 0.67 29.96
N VAL A 115 6.69 1.43 29.10
CA VAL A 115 8.12 1.26 28.77
C VAL A 115 8.86 2.60 28.84
N GLU A 116 10.14 2.54 29.14
CA GLU A 116 11.04 3.67 28.95
C GLU A 116 11.45 3.78 27.47
N LEU A 117 10.96 4.80 26.77
CA LEU A 117 11.30 4.99 25.35
C LEU A 117 12.63 5.74 25.19
N ILE A 118 13.52 5.15 24.41
CA ILE A 118 14.80 5.75 23.98
C ILE A 118 14.61 6.21 22.53
N ASP A 119 14.55 7.54 22.33
CA ASP A 119 14.40 8.13 21.01
C ASP A 119 15.74 8.05 20.24
N VAL A 120 15.69 7.42 19.04
CA VAL A 120 16.84 7.19 18.18
C VAL A 120 16.51 7.58 16.74
N THR A 121 17.27 8.48 16.15
CA THR A 121 17.04 9.00 14.80
C THR A 121 17.68 8.16 13.69
N GLY A 122 17.77 6.86 13.83
CA GLY A 122 18.30 5.92 12.84
C GLY A 122 19.15 4.83 13.48
N SER A 123 19.38 3.74 12.74
CA SER A 123 20.11 2.56 13.21
C SER A 123 19.61 2.03 14.55
N VAL A 124 18.29 2.02 14.71
CA VAL A 124 17.59 1.57 15.94
C VAL A 124 17.99 0.15 16.30
N GLU A 125 18.24 -0.69 15.29
CA GLU A 125 18.58 -2.11 15.40
C GLU A 125 19.90 -2.39 16.14
N VAL A 126 20.78 -1.39 16.30
CA VAL A 126 22.05 -1.58 17.04
C VAL A 126 21.90 -1.27 18.54
N ALA A 127 20.84 -0.59 18.96
CA ALA A 127 20.66 -0.13 20.35
C ALA A 127 20.73 -1.26 21.38
N PRO A 128 20.13 -2.45 21.19
CA PRO A 128 20.23 -3.54 22.15
C PRO A 128 21.67 -4.10 22.29
N ARG A 129 22.40 -4.18 21.17
CA ARG A 129 23.80 -4.63 21.19
C ARG A 129 24.73 -3.70 21.97
N LEU A 130 24.41 -2.40 21.96
CA LEU A 130 25.14 -1.39 22.71
C LEU A 130 24.68 -1.29 24.18
N GLY A 131 23.69 -2.07 24.59
CA GLY A 131 23.13 -2.02 25.95
C GLY A 131 22.31 -0.75 26.24
N LEU A 132 21.92 -0.01 25.19
CA LEU A 132 21.13 1.21 25.31
C LEU A 132 19.66 0.90 25.56
N ALA A 133 19.15 -0.22 25.04
CA ALA A 133 17.78 -0.66 25.17
C ALA A 133 17.69 -2.19 25.31
N ASP A 134 16.61 -2.67 25.85
CA ASP A 134 16.33 -4.11 26.04
C ASP A 134 15.57 -4.66 24.83
N ALA A 135 14.82 -3.81 24.14
CA ALA A 135 14.11 -4.10 22.90
C ALA A 135 14.13 -2.89 21.95
N ILE A 136 13.66 -3.11 20.74
CA ILE A 136 13.40 -2.03 19.75
C ILE A 136 11.96 -2.07 19.25
N ALA A 137 11.45 -0.92 18.80
CA ALA A 137 10.28 -0.83 17.95
C ALA A 137 10.70 -0.12 16.65
N ASP A 138 10.65 -0.83 15.52
CA ASP A 138 11.11 -0.30 14.24
C ASP A 138 10.28 -0.81 13.07
N LEU A 139 10.33 -0.08 11.93
CA LEU A 139 9.64 -0.48 10.72
C LEU A 139 10.32 -1.65 10.03
N VAL A 140 9.55 -2.67 9.78
CA VAL A 140 9.98 -3.90 9.12
C VAL A 140 9.16 -4.15 7.87
N SER A 141 9.83 -4.32 6.73
CA SER A 141 9.16 -4.72 5.48
C SER A 141 9.33 -6.21 5.16
N SER A 142 10.54 -6.75 5.25
CA SER A 142 10.85 -8.16 4.94
C SER A 142 11.45 -8.94 6.11
N GLY A 143 11.74 -8.28 7.23
CA GLY A 143 12.40 -8.89 8.40
C GLY A 143 13.89 -9.22 8.19
N ASN A 144 14.46 -8.96 7.00
CA ASN A 144 15.88 -9.23 6.73
C ASN A 144 16.80 -8.40 7.62
N THR A 145 16.49 -7.11 7.81
CA THR A 145 17.27 -6.20 8.65
C THR A 145 17.36 -6.70 10.09
N LEU A 146 16.24 -7.18 10.66
CA LEU A 146 16.25 -7.76 12.01
C LEU A 146 17.17 -8.98 12.09
N ARG A 147 17.03 -9.93 11.17
CA ARG A 147 17.85 -11.16 11.15
C ARG A 147 19.34 -10.85 10.98
N THR A 148 19.69 -9.94 10.08
CA THR A 148 21.07 -9.56 9.83
C THR A 148 21.73 -8.92 11.05
N ASN A 149 20.94 -8.22 11.89
CA ASN A 149 21.40 -7.61 13.12
C ASN A 149 21.24 -8.51 14.37
N GLY A 150 20.92 -9.80 14.19
CA GLY A 150 20.78 -10.78 15.28
C GLY A 150 19.57 -10.49 16.17
N LEU A 151 18.51 -9.93 15.59
CA LEU A 151 17.26 -9.66 16.28
C LEU A 151 16.17 -10.66 15.84
N ARG A 152 15.22 -10.90 16.72
CA ARG A 152 13.97 -11.61 16.45
C ARG A 152 12.77 -10.76 16.81
N SER A 153 11.69 -10.89 16.05
CA SER A 153 10.43 -10.21 16.34
C SER A 153 9.79 -10.79 17.60
N LEU A 154 9.25 -9.89 18.45
CA LEU A 154 8.35 -10.23 19.57
C LEU A 154 6.89 -10.11 19.16
N GLY A 155 6.59 -9.26 18.17
CA GLY A 155 5.22 -9.02 17.71
C GLY A 155 5.09 -7.76 16.92
N GLU A 156 3.96 -7.66 16.24
CA GLU A 156 3.62 -6.50 15.41
C GLU A 156 2.76 -5.53 16.23
N LEU A 157 3.06 -4.23 16.06
CA LEU A 157 2.32 -3.15 16.71
C LEU A 157 1.35 -2.46 15.75
N PHE A 158 1.80 -2.16 14.53
CA PHE A 158 1.05 -1.34 13.58
C PHE A 158 1.45 -1.68 12.14
N SER A 159 0.46 -1.92 11.28
CA SER A 159 0.70 -2.07 9.84
C SER A 159 0.55 -0.72 9.13
N SER A 160 1.52 -0.36 8.30
CA SER A 160 1.56 0.88 7.55
C SER A 160 1.69 0.65 6.06
N GLN A 161 1.27 1.64 5.30
CA GLN A 161 1.49 1.76 3.86
C GLN A 161 1.49 3.24 3.46
N ALA A 162 1.86 3.53 2.22
CA ALA A 162 1.70 4.86 1.66
C ALA A 162 0.20 5.21 1.56
N VAL A 163 -0.14 6.42 2.00
CA VAL A 163 -1.49 6.97 1.98
C VAL A 163 -1.49 8.37 1.34
N LEU A 164 -2.55 8.69 0.63
CA LEU A 164 -2.88 10.07 0.27
C LEU A 164 -3.66 10.67 1.43
N ILE A 165 -3.20 11.79 1.95
CA ILE A 165 -3.85 12.53 3.02
C ILE A 165 -4.29 13.91 2.55
N GLY A 166 -5.35 14.42 3.12
CA GLY A 166 -5.83 15.80 2.98
C GLY A 166 -6.12 16.43 4.35
N PRO A 167 -6.46 17.71 4.41
CA PRO A 167 -6.89 18.36 5.65
C PRO A 167 -8.17 17.70 6.18
N GLU A 168 -8.57 18.02 7.41
CA GLU A 168 -9.81 17.48 8.02
C GLU A 168 -11.07 17.70 7.14
N ARG A 169 -11.06 18.75 6.32
CA ARG A 169 -12.09 19.05 5.32
C ARG A 169 -11.42 19.23 3.97
N PRO A 170 -11.29 18.16 3.18
CA PRO A 170 -10.66 18.22 1.87
C PRO A 170 -11.39 19.16 0.92
N GLY A 171 -10.64 19.89 0.11
CA GLY A 171 -11.18 20.64 -1.01
C GLY A 171 -11.46 19.77 -2.23
N ALA A 172 -12.26 20.27 -3.17
CA ALA A 172 -12.65 19.55 -4.39
C ALA A 172 -11.45 19.01 -5.20
N GLY A 173 -10.34 19.75 -5.28
CA GLY A 173 -9.12 19.31 -5.98
C GLY A 173 -8.46 18.10 -5.34
N ALA A 174 -8.43 18.02 -4.00
CA ALA A 174 -7.90 16.86 -3.29
C ALA A 174 -8.80 15.62 -3.46
N GLU A 175 -10.11 15.81 -3.45
CA GLU A 175 -11.09 14.73 -3.70
C GLU A 175 -11.00 14.22 -5.15
N GLU A 176 -10.86 15.12 -6.14
CA GLU A 176 -10.67 14.75 -7.54
C GLU A 176 -9.37 13.95 -7.73
N LEU A 177 -8.26 14.40 -7.14
CA LEU A 177 -6.99 13.68 -7.20
C LEU A 177 -7.09 12.30 -6.53
N ALA A 178 -7.79 12.21 -5.41
CA ALA A 178 -8.06 10.94 -4.73
C ALA A 178 -8.88 9.99 -5.61
N ALA A 179 -9.90 10.49 -6.33
CA ALA A 179 -10.69 9.68 -7.27
C ALA A 179 -9.84 9.18 -8.46
N VAL A 180 -8.99 10.05 -9.01
CA VAL A 180 -8.05 9.67 -10.09
C VAL A 180 -7.09 8.59 -9.60
N PHE A 181 -6.47 8.75 -8.44
CA PHE A 181 -5.57 7.73 -7.88
C PHE A 181 -6.29 6.43 -7.52
N ARG A 182 -7.52 6.51 -7.03
CA ARG A 182 -8.36 5.33 -6.74
C ARG A 182 -8.54 4.49 -7.99
N SER A 183 -8.82 5.11 -9.14
CA SER A 183 -8.98 4.39 -10.41
C SER A 183 -7.73 3.58 -10.80
N VAL A 184 -6.54 4.06 -10.44
CA VAL A 184 -5.25 3.35 -10.64
C VAL A 184 -5.07 2.23 -9.63
N VAL A 185 -5.37 2.50 -8.34
CA VAL A 185 -5.25 1.49 -7.27
C VAL A 185 -6.18 0.30 -7.54
N ASP A 186 -7.44 0.58 -7.90
CA ASP A 186 -8.44 -0.46 -8.20
C ASP A 186 -8.08 -1.30 -9.43
N ALA A 187 -7.33 -0.70 -10.38
CA ALA A 187 -6.88 -1.40 -11.59
C ALA A 187 -5.72 -2.38 -11.35
N ARG A 188 -4.86 -2.11 -10.35
CA ARG A 188 -3.63 -2.90 -10.13
C ARG A 188 -3.86 -4.38 -9.91
N ASP A 189 -4.91 -4.71 -9.16
CA ASP A 189 -5.27 -6.10 -8.82
C ASP A 189 -6.19 -6.74 -9.85
N SER A 190 -6.40 -6.09 -11.01
CA SER A 190 -7.29 -6.52 -12.08
C SER A 190 -6.56 -6.72 -13.39
N ARG A 191 -7.10 -7.61 -14.21
CA ARG A 191 -6.69 -7.81 -15.60
C ARG A 191 -7.93 -7.85 -16.48
N TYR A 192 -7.80 -7.42 -17.71
CA TYR A 192 -8.84 -7.59 -18.73
C TYR A 192 -8.59 -8.88 -19.48
N LEU A 193 -9.51 -9.83 -19.30
CA LEU A 193 -9.50 -11.11 -19.98
C LEU A 193 -10.35 -11.02 -21.23
N MET A 194 -9.81 -11.49 -22.35
CA MET A 194 -10.53 -11.74 -23.59
C MET A 194 -10.26 -13.19 -24.01
N LEU A 195 -11.27 -13.87 -24.49
CA LEU A 195 -11.12 -15.22 -25.04
C LEU A 195 -12.20 -15.50 -26.08
N ASN A 196 -11.96 -16.51 -26.93
CA ASN A 196 -12.95 -17.09 -27.83
C ASN A 196 -13.39 -18.45 -27.29
N ALA A 197 -14.67 -18.77 -27.46
CA ALA A 197 -15.21 -20.05 -27.03
C ALA A 197 -16.39 -20.53 -27.90
N PRO A 198 -16.64 -21.85 -27.95
CA PRO A 198 -17.90 -22.35 -28.48
C PRO A 198 -19.07 -21.83 -27.66
N GLU A 199 -20.15 -21.45 -28.32
CA GLU A 199 -21.38 -20.97 -27.64
C GLU A 199 -21.92 -22.03 -26.67
N ALA A 200 -21.74 -23.32 -26.98
CA ALA A 200 -22.13 -24.44 -26.11
C ALA A 200 -21.37 -24.47 -24.77
N ALA A 201 -20.15 -23.93 -24.70
CA ALA A 201 -19.31 -23.87 -23.49
C ALA A 201 -19.54 -22.59 -22.67
N LEU A 202 -20.35 -21.65 -23.17
CA LEU A 202 -20.51 -20.33 -22.58
C LEU A 202 -20.92 -20.35 -21.11
N ALA A 203 -21.85 -21.23 -20.74
CA ALA A 203 -22.34 -21.32 -19.36
C ALA A 203 -21.21 -21.72 -18.39
N GLU A 204 -20.38 -22.70 -18.77
CA GLU A 204 -19.25 -23.15 -17.97
C GLU A 204 -18.18 -22.07 -17.87
N ILE A 205 -17.85 -21.41 -18.98
CA ILE A 205 -16.87 -20.30 -19.03
C ILE A 205 -17.34 -19.12 -18.17
N CYS A 206 -18.61 -18.71 -18.27
CA CYS A 206 -19.16 -17.64 -17.44
C CYS A 206 -19.14 -17.97 -15.94
N ALA A 207 -19.27 -19.24 -15.57
CA ALA A 207 -19.13 -19.67 -14.17
C ALA A 207 -17.68 -19.59 -13.67
N LEU A 208 -16.68 -19.77 -14.55
CA LEU A 208 -15.26 -19.62 -14.21
C LEU A 208 -14.82 -18.15 -14.14
N VAL A 209 -15.48 -17.28 -14.89
CA VAL A 209 -15.11 -15.86 -15.04
C VAL A 209 -16.24 -14.98 -14.49
N PRO A 210 -16.28 -14.75 -13.17
CA PRO A 210 -17.39 -14.00 -12.55
C PRO A 210 -17.46 -12.54 -13.00
N GLY A 211 -16.35 -11.94 -13.45
CA GLY A 211 -16.29 -10.53 -13.83
C GLY A 211 -16.65 -9.59 -12.67
N SER A 212 -16.78 -8.30 -12.93
CA SER A 212 -17.24 -7.31 -11.94
C SER A 212 -18.77 -7.35 -11.71
N ARG A 213 -19.54 -7.71 -12.74
CA ARG A 213 -20.99 -7.93 -12.69
C ARG A 213 -21.37 -9.18 -13.49
N ALA A 214 -20.97 -9.19 -14.76
CA ALA A 214 -21.13 -10.31 -15.69
C ALA A 214 -20.11 -10.17 -16.81
N PRO A 215 -19.65 -11.26 -17.45
CA PRO A 215 -18.87 -11.19 -18.66
C PRO A 215 -19.66 -10.55 -19.81
N SER A 216 -18.95 -9.81 -20.66
CA SER A 216 -19.51 -9.36 -21.95
C SER A 216 -19.36 -10.49 -22.96
N VAL A 217 -20.42 -10.81 -23.70
CA VAL A 217 -20.42 -11.86 -24.72
C VAL A 217 -20.71 -11.24 -26.07
N VAL A 218 -19.83 -11.49 -27.05
CA VAL A 218 -19.93 -10.94 -28.41
C VAL A 218 -19.91 -12.11 -29.40
N PRO A 219 -20.93 -12.27 -30.28
CA PRO A 219 -20.89 -13.26 -31.35
C PRO A 219 -19.71 -13.02 -32.29
N LEU A 220 -19.02 -14.08 -32.67
CA LEU A 220 -17.96 -14.01 -33.69
C LEU A 220 -18.53 -14.21 -35.11
N ALA A 221 -17.75 -13.85 -36.11
CA ALA A 221 -18.10 -14.11 -37.52
C ALA A 221 -18.24 -15.61 -37.83
N GLU A 222 -17.54 -16.46 -37.07
CA GLU A 222 -17.66 -17.90 -37.13
C GLU A 222 -18.93 -18.34 -36.36
N ARG A 223 -19.80 -19.09 -37.03
CA ARG A 223 -21.08 -19.56 -36.43
C ARG A 223 -20.81 -20.49 -35.24
N GLY A 224 -21.53 -20.27 -34.15
CA GLY A 224 -21.42 -21.08 -32.93
C GLY A 224 -20.21 -20.72 -32.05
N MET A 225 -19.51 -19.63 -32.38
CA MET A 225 -18.39 -19.12 -31.61
C MET A 225 -18.73 -17.73 -31.03
N VAL A 226 -18.25 -17.48 -29.81
CA VAL A 226 -18.40 -16.21 -29.10
C VAL A 226 -17.06 -15.74 -28.56
N ALA A 227 -16.90 -14.43 -28.47
CA ALA A 227 -15.86 -13.82 -27.64
C ALA A 227 -16.44 -13.51 -26.27
N VAL A 228 -15.68 -13.76 -25.21
CA VAL A 228 -16.02 -13.45 -23.83
C VAL A 228 -15.00 -12.50 -23.27
N HIS A 229 -15.46 -11.40 -22.69
CA HIS A 229 -14.61 -10.35 -22.10
C HIS A 229 -15.01 -10.14 -20.64
N ALA A 230 -14.03 -10.05 -19.75
CA ALA A 230 -14.30 -9.77 -18.35
C ALA A 230 -13.08 -9.16 -17.63
N LEU A 231 -13.36 -8.44 -16.54
CA LEU A 231 -12.33 -8.13 -15.54
C LEU A 231 -12.15 -9.34 -14.63
N VAL A 232 -10.90 -9.72 -14.41
CA VAL A 232 -10.54 -10.85 -13.53
C VAL A 232 -9.46 -10.41 -12.53
N PRO A 233 -9.50 -10.94 -11.30
CA PRO A 233 -8.43 -10.69 -10.33
C PRO A 233 -7.08 -11.20 -10.82
N THR A 234 -6.01 -10.47 -10.54
CA THR A 234 -4.63 -10.91 -10.82
C THR A 234 -4.27 -12.17 -10.04
N VAL A 235 -4.80 -12.28 -8.80
CA VAL A 235 -4.58 -13.44 -7.94
C VAL A 235 -5.33 -14.65 -8.48
N GLY A 236 -4.62 -15.76 -8.68
CA GLY A 236 -5.22 -17.01 -9.18
C GLY A 236 -5.42 -17.08 -10.69
N VAL A 237 -5.05 -16.06 -11.45
CA VAL A 237 -5.25 -16.01 -12.91
C VAL A 237 -4.59 -17.18 -13.65
N TRP A 238 -3.43 -17.66 -13.20
CA TRP A 238 -2.77 -18.83 -13.80
C TRP A 238 -3.62 -20.10 -13.73
N GLY A 239 -4.22 -20.37 -12.57
CA GLY A 239 -5.12 -21.50 -12.40
C GLY A 239 -6.43 -21.34 -13.18
N LEU A 240 -6.88 -20.10 -13.37
CA LEU A 240 -8.05 -19.77 -14.19
C LEU A 240 -7.80 -20.10 -15.68
N MET A 241 -6.65 -19.72 -16.23
CA MET A 241 -6.33 -19.97 -17.65
C MET A 241 -6.39 -21.44 -18.01
N ALA A 242 -5.79 -22.33 -17.20
CA ALA A 242 -5.84 -23.77 -17.44
C ALA A 242 -7.28 -24.32 -17.41
N LYS A 243 -8.13 -23.82 -16.51
CA LYS A 243 -9.54 -24.23 -16.45
C LYS A 243 -10.35 -23.76 -17.68
N LEU A 244 -10.05 -22.56 -18.17
CA LEU A 244 -10.69 -22.02 -19.36
C LEU A 244 -10.31 -22.81 -20.62
N GLU A 245 -9.05 -23.21 -20.77
CA GLU A 245 -8.61 -24.09 -21.87
C GLU A 245 -9.34 -25.43 -21.84
N VAL A 246 -9.48 -26.06 -20.66
CA VAL A 246 -10.22 -27.31 -20.49
C VAL A 246 -11.68 -27.16 -20.84
N ALA A 247 -12.30 -26.01 -20.52
CA ALA A 247 -13.68 -25.67 -20.87
C ALA A 247 -13.84 -25.33 -22.38
N GLY A 248 -12.80 -25.38 -23.18
CA GLY A 248 -12.83 -25.16 -24.63
C GLY A 248 -12.55 -23.71 -25.04
N ALA A 249 -12.07 -22.86 -24.15
CA ALA A 249 -11.64 -21.53 -24.52
C ALA A 249 -10.36 -21.58 -25.37
N SER A 250 -10.27 -20.63 -26.29
CA SER A 250 -9.11 -20.45 -27.19
C SER A 250 -8.78 -18.96 -27.32
N SER A 251 -7.62 -18.66 -27.88
CA SER A 251 -7.17 -17.26 -28.09
C SER A 251 -7.29 -16.41 -26.83
N ILE A 252 -6.89 -16.97 -25.68
CA ILE A 252 -6.99 -16.30 -24.39
C ILE A 252 -5.94 -15.18 -24.32
N LEU A 253 -6.41 -13.94 -24.13
CA LEU A 253 -5.59 -12.74 -23.96
C LEU A 253 -5.82 -12.18 -22.55
N LEU A 254 -4.74 -11.83 -21.89
CA LEU A 254 -4.74 -11.19 -20.58
C LEU A 254 -4.00 -9.85 -20.68
N LEU A 255 -4.74 -8.77 -20.51
CA LEU A 255 -4.24 -7.41 -20.70
C LEU A 255 -4.16 -6.68 -19.35
N PRO A 256 -3.12 -5.86 -19.13
CA PRO A 256 -3.11 -4.97 -17.98
C PRO A 256 -4.24 -3.94 -18.10
N VAL A 257 -4.77 -3.53 -16.97
CA VAL A 257 -5.75 -2.43 -16.89
C VAL A 257 -5.05 -1.25 -16.25
N GLU A 258 -5.06 -0.10 -16.91
CA GLU A 258 -4.41 1.10 -16.41
C GLU A 258 -5.26 1.76 -15.32
N ARG A 259 -6.58 1.86 -15.55
CA ARG A 259 -7.53 2.51 -14.63
C ARG A 259 -8.89 1.84 -14.69
N ILE A 260 -9.56 1.81 -13.54
CA ILE A 260 -10.96 1.39 -13.42
C ILE A 260 -11.73 2.52 -12.74
N VAL A 261 -12.76 3.02 -13.39
CA VAL A 261 -13.76 3.91 -12.79
C VAL A 261 -15.00 3.07 -12.58
N PRO A 262 -15.41 2.80 -11.31
CA PRO A 262 -16.56 1.96 -11.00
C PRO A 262 -17.88 2.54 -11.47
#